data_219dde535b2eb7019b0ffaff5ba944e3
#
_entry.id   219dde535b2eb7019b0ffaff5ba944e3
#
_cell.length_a   1.000
_cell.length_b   1.000
_cell.length_c   1.000
_cell.angle_alpha   90.00
_cell.angle_beta   90.00
_cell.angle_gamma   90.00
#
_symmetry.space_group_name_H-M   'P 1'
#
loop_
_entity.id
_entity.type
_entity.pdbx_description
1 polymer ?
#
loop_
_entity_poly.entity_id
_entity_poly.type
_entity_poly.pdbx_seq_one_letter_code
_entity_poly.pdbx_strand_id
1 'polypeptide(L)'
;LRDDNITARTFGQYVSVYDFKRAVEDKATVPLYYENRGEKLQELKNPEINAEIAARLDEENLDPSQQAKLEREFAQEVHLLTAEKRLRVVAQDFVRHYSDLWTSGKAMMVSFNKVTCVRMYNYVQEYWQKEIKALRKRIDQDPWQQEVQEIKRKLQWMEETEMAVVVSQEQNEIQTFKKWRLDITPHREKMEKRELDKEFKDADGKLRVVFVCAMWLTGFDVKTLSCLYIDKPMKAHTLMQTIARANRVAEGKSNGLVIDYIGIVKALRQALADYTANPDGGDGGNDPTVNKEELIKNVWEIIATAETFLHEKCFELQELIDAMSFEKLSLLKKAANQLCDKIETRKSFCTFATTLLKLWKYLDREDITEDMRKKKDALEAIYKEL
;
A
#
# COMPACT_ATOMS: atom_id res chain seq x y z
N LEU A 1 -19.84 11.27 -13.82
CA LEU A 1 -20.04 10.88 -15.25
C LEU A 1 -21.37 11.41 -15.81
N ARG A 2 -22.51 11.26 -15.11
CA ARG A 2 -23.77 11.94 -15.50
C ARG A 2 -23.68 13.45 -15.27
N ASP A 3 -23.05 13.85 -14.20
CA ASP A 3 -22.88 15.25 -13.80
C ASP A 3 -21.86 15.96 -14.72
N ASP A 4 -20.82 15.31 -15.20
CA ASP A 4 -19.85 15.88 -16.14
C ASP A 4 -20.48 16.21 -17.48
N ASN A 5 -21.36 15.32 -18.00
CA ASN A 5 -22.14 15.60 -19.20
C ASN A 5 -23.14 16.76 -19.02
N ILE A 6 -23.71 16.90 -17.82
CA ILE A 6 -24.58 18.03 -17.48
C ILE A 6 -23.76 19.31 -17.38
N THR A 7 -22.59 19.25 -16.75
CA THR A 7 -21.67 20.40 -16.61
C THR A 7 -21.18 20.87 -17.98
N ALA A 8 -20.72 19.97 -18.85
CA ALA A 8 -20.28 20.31 -20.20
C ALA A 8 -21.40 20.90 -21.07
N ARG A 9 -22.64 20.42 -20.92
CA ARG A 9 -23.82 20.99 -21.60
C ARG A 9 -24.24 22.35 -21.07
N THR A 10 -24.02 22.62 -19.78
CA THR A 10 -24.46 23.85 -19.10
C THR A 10 -23.43 24.97 -19.20
N PHE A 11 -22.15 24.63 -19.10
CA PHE A 11 -21.03 25.57 -19.01
C PHE A 11 -20.08 25.57 -20.19
N GLY A 12 -20.32 24.69 -21.20
CA GLY A 12 -19.43 24.52 -22.36
C GLY A 12 -18.33 23.50 -22.12
N GLN A 13 -17.46 23.31 -23.13
CA GLN A 13 -16.36 22.35 -23.07
C GLN A 13 -15.30 22.82 -22.06
N TYR A 14 -14.57 21.84 -21.49
CA TYR A 14 -13.49 22.11 -20.54
C TYR A 14 -12.35 22.89 -21.20
N VAL A 15 -11.89 23.95 -20.57
CA VAL A 15 -10.74 24.75 -21.01
C VAL A 15 -9.42 23.98 -20.83
N SER A 16 -9.35 23.12 -19.82
CA SER A 16 -8.24 22.18 -19.59
C SER A 16 -8.69 21.03 -18.68
N VAL A 17 -8.11 19.86 -18.87
CA VAL A 17 -8.30 18.70 -17.99
C VAL A 17 -7.00 18.50 -17.21
N TYR A 18 -7.12 18.44 -15.88
CA TYR A 18 -6.00 18.16 -14.98
C TYR A 18 -6.11 16.69 -14.55
N ASP A 19 -5.42 15.81 -15.26
CA ASP A 19 -5.45 14.37 -15.04
C ASP A 19 -4.43 13.88 -13.99
N PHE A 20 -4.49 12.59 -13.64
CA PHE A 20 -3.59 11.98 -12.66
C PHE A 20 -2.12 12.05 -13.06
N LYS A 21 -1.79 11.88 -14.35
CA LYS A 21 -0.43 11.92 -14.86
C LYS A 21 0.16 13.31 -14.66
N ARG A 22 -0.60 14.32 -15.06
CA ARG A 22 -0.22 15.73 -14.91
C ARG A 22 -0.08 16.11 -13.44
N ALA A 23 -0.97 15.58 -12.58
CA ALA A 23 -0.88 15.82 -11.13
C ALA A 23 0.40 15.21 -10.52
N VAL A 24 0.88 14.06 -11.02
CA VAL A 24 2.16 13.46 -10.61
C VAL A 24 3.35 14.25 -11.18
N GLU A 25 3.31 14.66 -12.44
CA GLU A 25 4.34 15.47 -13.08
C GLU A 25 4.51 16.82 -12.37
N ASP A 26 3.41 17.47 -12.00
CA ASP A 26 3.37 18.72 -11.24
C ASP A 26 3.68 18.53 -9.73
N LYS A 27 3.94 17.28 -9.27
CA LYS A 27 4.18 16.93 -7.86
C LYS A 27 3.02 17.28 -6.92
N ALA A 28 1.81 17.40 -7.45
CA ALA A 28 0.59 17.59 -6.66
C ALA A 28 0.12 16.29 -6.00
N THR A 29 0.47 15.15 -6.60
CA THR A 29 0.23 13.81 -6.06
C THR A 29 1.48 12.94 -6.20
N VAL A 30 1.53 11.79 -5.46
CA VAL A 30 2.56 10.79 -5.64
C VAL A 30 2.08 9.68 -6.60
N PRO A 31 2.99 8.98 -7.30
CA PRO A 31 2.64 7.79 -8.08
C PRO A 31 1.94 6.73 -7.24
N LEU A 32 1.05 5.95 -7.85
CA LEU A 32 0.38 4.82 -7.22
C LEU A 32 0.90 3.52 -7.84
N TYR A 33 1.36 2.62 -6.99
CA TYR A 33 1.62 1.25 -7.37
C TYR A 33 0.42 0.38 -7.00
N TYR A 34 0.07 -0.50 -7.91
CA TYR A 34 -1.06 -1.41 -7.76
C TYR A 34 -0.58 -2.86 -7.78
N GLU A 35 -1.04 -3.65 -6.80
CA GLU A 35 -0.77 -5.07 -6.73
C GLU A 35 -2.05 -5.87 -6.56
N ASN A 36 -2.33 -6.78 -7.50
CA ASN A 36 -3.40 -7.76 -7.39
C ASN A 36 -2.91 -9.00 -6.64
N ARG A 37 -3.38 -9.17 -5.41
CA ARG A 37 -3.11 -10.35 -4.59
C ARG A 37 -4.28 -11.34 -4.57
N GLY A 38 -5.44 -10.98 -5.11
CA GLY A 38 -6.60 -11.86 -5.18
C GLY A 38 -6.32 -13.15 -5.96
N GLU A 39 -5.58 -13.06 -7.06
CA GLU A 39 -5.20 -14.22 -7.87
C GLU A 39 -4.22 -15.15 -7.15
N LYS A 40 -3.30 -14.62 -6.34
CA LYS A 40 -2.36 -15.40 -5.53
C LYS A 40 -3.07 -16.21 -4.45
N LEU A 41 -4.20 -15.74 -3.96
CA LEU A 41 -4.98 -16.41 -2.91
C LEU A 41 -5.94 -17.48 -3.45
N GLN A 42 -6.00 -17.70 -4.76
CA GLN A 42 -6.65 -18.81 -5.51
C GLN A 42 -8.14 -19.09 -5.24
N GLU A 43 -8.86 -18.25 -4.49
CA GLU A 43 -10.22 -18.57 -4.04
C GLU A 43 -11.34 -17.79 -4.77
N LEU A 44 -11.03 -16.78 -5.59
CA LEU A 44 -12.02 -16.00 -6.35
C LEU A 44 -11.68 -15.97 -7.83
N LYS A 45 -12.28 -16.88 -8.60
CA LYS A 45 -12.03 -17.00 -10.05
C LYS A 45 -12.94 -16.17 -10.94
N ASN A 46 -13.86 -15.34 -10.39
CA ASN A 46 -14.82 -14.62 -11.22
C ASN A 46 -14.79 -13.11 -11.01
N PRO A 47 -14.02 -12.35 -11.82
CA PRO A 47 -13.97 -10.89 -11.75
C PRO A 47 -15.30 -10.20 -12.13
N GLU A 48 -16.22 -10.89 -12.82
CA GLU A 48 -17.52 -10.33 -13.20
C GLU A 48 -18.46 -10.23 -11.99
N ILE A 49 -18.39 -11.17 -11.03
CA ILE A 49 -19.16 -11.14 -9.78
C ILE A 49 -18.84 -9.87 -8.97
N ASN A 50 -17.57 -9.47 -8.89
CA ASN A 50 -17.21 -8.26 -8.17
C ASN A 50 -17.83 -7.00 -8.78
N ALA A 51 -17.93 -6.94 -10.11
CA ALA A 51 -18.57 -5.82 -10.81
C ALA A 51 -20.09 -5.80 -10.59
N GLU A 52 -20.76 -6.96 -10.56
CA GLU A 52 -22.20 -7.06 -10.29
C GLU A 52 -22.53 -6.69 -8.85
N ILE A 53 -21.77 -7.20 -7.88
CA ILE A 53 -21.92 -6.83 -6.46
C ILE A 53 -21.68 -5.33 -6.29
N ALA A 54 -20.61 -4.78 -6.90
CA ALA A 54 -20.30 -3.36 -6.84
C ALA A 54 -21.37 -2.49 -7.47
N ALA A 55 -21.99 -2.93 -8.58
CA ALA A 55 -23.06 -2.21 -9.25
C ALA A 55 -24.33 -2.07 -8.40
N ARG A 56 -24.55 -3.00 -7.46
CA ARG A 56 -25.73 -3.02 -6.59
C ARG A 56 -25.49 -2.53 -5.18
N LEU A 57 -24.22 -2.43 -4.75
CA LEU A 57 -23.86 -1.77 -3.50
C LEU A 57 -24.00 -0.26 -3.67
N ASP A 58 -25.05 0.33 -3.09
CA ASP A 58 -25.12 1.78 -2.88
C ASP A 58 -24.41 2.11 -1.57
N GLU A 59 -23.23 2.72 -1.69
CA GLU A 59 -22.12 2.53 -0.76
C GLU A 59 -22.19 3.35 0.52
N GLU A 60 -22.93 4.42 0.55
CA GLU A 60 -22.91 5.32 1.70
C GLU A 60 -24.08 5.15 2.66
N ASN A 61 -25.21 4.54 2.21
CA ASN A 61 -26.44 4.51 2.99
C ASN A 61 -27.32 3.28 2.71
N LEU A 62 -26.74 2.08 2.63
CA LEU A 62 -27.59 0.90 2.69
C LEU A 62 -28.24 0.83 4.07
N ASP A 63 -29.55 1.03 4.10
CA ASP A 63 -30.30 0.70 5.31
C ASP A 63 -30.22 -0.81 5.58
N PRO A 64 -30.46 -1.26 6.83
CA PRO A 64 -30.35 -2.68 7.17
C PRO A 64 -31.23 -3.61 6.30
N SER A 65 -32.31 -3.09 5.69
CA SER A 65 -33.19 -3.86 4.81
C SER A 65 -32.59 -4.04 3.42
N GLN A 66 -31.91 -3.04 2.90
CA GLN A 66 -31.21 -3.07 1.61
C GLN A 66 -29.98 -3.98 1.69
N GLN A 67 -29.24 -3.91 2.80
CA GLN A 67 -28.12 -4.82 3.06
C GLN A 67 -28.57 -6.27 3.16
N ALA A 68 -29.68 -6.56 3.88
CA ALA A 68 -30.24 -7.89 3.98
C ALA A 68 -30.77 -8.41 2.63
N LYS A 69 -31.27 -7.54 1.75
CA LYS A 69 -31.69 -7.90 0.40
C LYS A 69 -30.48 -8.26 -0.47
N LEU A 70 -29.43 -7.46 -0.42
CA LEU A 70 -28.16 -7.72 -1.13
C LEU A 70 -27.53 -9.05 -0.67
N GLU A 71 -27.46 -9.28 0.64
CA GLU A 71 -26.95 -10.53 1.21
C GLU A 71 -27.75 -11.76 0.78
N ARG A 72 -29.06 -11.62 0.52
CA ARG A 72 -29.89 -12.71 -0.01
C ARG A 72 -29.70 -12.96 -1.50
N GLU A 73 -29.56 -11.89 -2.29
CA GLU A 73 -29.37 -11.98 -3.74
C GLU A 73 -27.99 -12.54 -4.10
N PHE A 74 -26.97 -12.22 -3.32
CA PHE A 74 -25.57 -12.64 -3.52
C PHE A 74 -25.03 -13.50 -2.37
N ALA A 75 -25.91 -14.31 -1.77
CA ALA A 75 -25.56 -15.07 -0.56
C ALA A 75 -24.34 -15.97 -0.72
N GLN A 76 -24.13 -16.57 -1.90
CA GLN A 76 -22.98 -17.43 -2.16
C GLN A 76 -21.68 -16.60 -2.25
N GLU A 77 -21.70 -15.51 -2.99
CA GLU A 77 -20.57 -14.63 -3.21
C GLU A 77 -20.15 -13.93 -1.91
N VAL A 78 -21.11 -13.38 -1.17
CA VAL A 78 -20.88 -12.78 0.14
C VAL A 78 -20.33 -13.82 1.11
N HIS A 79 -20.85 -15.05 1.08
CA HIS A 79 -20.34 -16.14 1.90
C HIS A 79 -18.89 -16.49 1.55
N LEU A 80 -18.53 -16.53 0.27
CA LEU A 80 -17.14 -16.74 -0.18
C LEU A 80 -16.23 -15.61 0.27
N LEU A 81 -16.64 -14.35 0.04
CA LEU A 81 -15.84 -13.16 0.44
C LEU A 81 -15.62 -13.08 1.94
N THR A 82 -16.63 -13.47 2.74
CA THR A 82 -16.58 -13.40 4.20
C THR A 82 -16.21 -14.73 4.88
N ALA A 83 -15.87 -15.77 4.11
CA ALA A 83 -15.48 -17.06 4.63
C ALA A 83 -14.26 -16.95 5.56
N GLU A 84 -14.33 -17.60 6.73
CA GLU A 84 -13.27 -17.51 7.75
C GLU A 84 -11.90 -17.90 7.20
N LYS A 85 -11.83 -19.00 6.45
CA LYS A 85 -10.59 -19.48 5.86
C LYS A 85 -9.93 -18.43 4.98
N ARG A 86 -10.73 -17.78 4.09
CA ARG A 86 -10.25 -16.71 3.22
C ARG A 86 -9.77 -15.50 4.02
N LEU A 87 -10.58 -15.01 4.96
CA LEU A 87 -10.22 -13.85 5.78
C LEU A 87 -8.94 -14.08 6.59
N ARG A 88 -8.71 -15.31 7.08
CA ARG A 88 -7.46 -15.67 7.76
C ARG A 88 -6.25 -15.63 6.83
N VAL A 89 -6.39 -16.08 5.58
CA VAL A 89 -5.32 -16.00 4.57
C VAL A 89 -5.02 -14.54 4.23
N VAL A 90 -6.04 -13.71 4.01
CA VAL A 90 -5.89 -12.28 3.77
C VAL A 90 -5.21 -11.58 4.96
N ALA A 91 -5.62 -11.91 6.20
CA ALA A 91 -5.03 -11.34 7.40
C ALA A 91 -3.55 -11.73 7.58
N GLN A 92 -3.21 -12.97 7.27
CA GLN A 92 -1.82 -13.44 7.32
C GLN A 92 -0.95 -12.75 6.27
N ASP A 93 -1.46 -12.61 5.04
CA ASP A 93 -0.78 -11.90 3.97
C ASP A 93 -0.60 -10.41 4.30
N PHE A 94 -1.67 -9.76 4.82
CA PHE A 94 -1.59 -8.38 5.30
C PHE A 94 -0.47 -8.19 6.32
N VAL A 95 -0.41 -9.04 7.35
CA VAL A 95 0.60 -8.93 8.41
C VAL A 95 2.01 -9.10 7.84
N ARG A 96 2.23 -10.14 7.01
CA ARG A 96 3.52 -10.37 6.37
C ARG A 96 3.94 -9.16 5.53
N HIS A 97 3.07 -8.72 4.64
CA HIS A 97 3.35 -7.63 3.71
C HIS A 97 3.56 -6.29 4.43
N TYR A 98 2.61 -5.89 5.30
CA TYR A 98 2.73 -4.60 5.98
C TYR A 98 3.87 -4.55 6.99
N SER A 99 4.19 -5.65 7.65
CA SER A 99 5.36 -5.70 8.54
C SER A 99 6.69 -5.56 7.79
N ASP A 100 6.75 -5.96 6.53
CA ASP A 100 7.93 -5.75 5.68
C ASP A 100 8.03 -4.30 5.19
N LEU A 101 6.89 -3.62 5.10
CA LEU A 101 6.78 -2.18 4.76
C LEU A 101 6.84 -1.25 6.00
N TRP A 102 7.41 -1.70 7.11
CA TRP A 102 7.38 -1.01 8.41
C TRP A 102 7.91 0.44 8.40
N THR A 103 8.69 0.82 7.38
CA THR A 103 9.20 2.20 7.20
C THR A 103 8.37 3.03 6.21
N SER A 104 7.28 2.48 5.63
CA SER A 104 6.61 3.11 4.48
C SER A 104 5.46 4.04 4.86
N GLY A 105 5.00 4.01 6.10
CA GLY A 105 3.89 4.83 6.58
C GLY A 105 2.68 4.02 7.04
N LYS A 106 1.50 4.65 7.05
CA LYS A 106 0.29 4.08 7.63
C LYS A 106 -0.50 3.24 6.64
N ALA A 107 -1.27 2.29 7.15
CA ALA A 107 -2.10 1.38 6.38
C ALA A 107 -3.60 1.52 6.69
N MET A 108 -4.41 1.37 5.67
CA MET A 108 -5.87 1.28 5.78
C MET A 108 -6.35 -0.02 5.14
N MET A 109 -7.10 -0.82 5.89
CA MET A 109 -7.74 -2.04 5.41
C MET A 109 -9.22 -1.80 5.20
N VAL A 110 -9.68 -1.90 3.95
CA VAL A 110 -11.08 -1.73 3.58
C VAL A 110 -11.73 -3.10 3.50
N SER A 111 -12.64 -3.39 4.42
CA SER A 111 -13.33 -4.68 4.53
C SER A 111 -14.76 -4.59 4.03
N PHE A 112 -15.33 -5.73 3.66
CA PHE A 112 -16.65 -5.83 3.05
C PHE A 112 -17.78 -5.15 3.85
N ASN A 113 -17.87 -5.44 5.15
CA ASN A 113 -18.86 -4.86 6.06
C ASN A 113 -18.28 -4.68 7.48
N LYS A 114 -19.08 -4.13 8.40
CA LYS A 114 -18.66 -3.85 9.79
C LYS A 114 -18.25 -5.10 10.57
N VAL A 115 -18.99 -6.20 10.39
CA VAL A 115 -18.68 -7.51 11.02
C VAL A 115 -17.33 -8.01 10.50
N THR A 116 -17.10 -7.92 9.19
CA THR A 116 -15.82 -8.32 8.58
C THR A 116 -14.68 -7.43 9.04
N CYS A 117 -14.88 -6.12 9.25
CA CYS A 117 -13.87 -5.23 9.84
C CYS A 117 -13.37 -5.73 11.19
N VAL A 118 -14.29 -6.09 12.11
CA VAL A 118 -13.92 -6.59 13.44
C VAL A 118 -13.27 -7.97 13.36
N ARG A 119 -13.75 -8.85 12.47
CA ARG A 119 -13.10 -10.16 12.25
C ARG A 119 -11.68 -10.00 11.71
N MET A 120 -11.48 -9.14 10.72
CA MET A 120 -10.16 -8.85 10.16
C MET A 120 -9.22 -8.26 11.22
N TYR A 121 -9.70 -7.29 12.01
CA TYR A 121 -8.92 -6.77 13.14
C TYR A 121 -8.45 -7.88 14.07
N ASN A 122 -9.36 -8.80 14.48
CA ASN A 122 -9.01 -9.90 15.39
C ASN A 122 -7.99 -10.86 14.76
N TYR A 123 -8.16 -11.24 13.49
CA TYR A 123 -7.23 -12.14 12.79
C TYR A 123 -5.87 -11.48 12.58
N VAL A 124 -5.86 -10.21 12.21
CA VAL A 124 -4.61 -9.46 12.06
C VAL A 124 -3.88 -9.33 13.39
N GLN A 125 -4.59 -9.04 14.50
CA GLN A 125 -3.99 -9.02 15.84
C GLN A 125 -3.37 -10.37 16.21
N GLU A 126 -4.06 -11.48 15.90
CA GLU A 126 -3.53 -12.84 16.15
C GLU A 126 -2.21 -13.07 15.39
N TYR A 127 -2.19 -12.79 14.09
CA TYR A 127 -0.99 -12.98 13.25
C TYR A 127 0.11 -11.97 13.58
N TRP A 128 -0.24 -10.75 13.95
CA TRP A 128 0.71 -9.72 14.39
C TRP A 128 1.49 -10.16 15.63
N GLN A 129 0.80 -10.73 16.60
CA GLN A 129 1.45 -11.28 17.79
C GLN A 129 2.32 -12.51 17.49
N LYS A 130 1.94 -13.32 16.49
CA LYS A 130 2.78 -14.44 16.03
C LYS A 130 4.07 -13.93 15.40
N GLU A 131 3.99 -12.88 14.57
CA GLU A 131 5.16 -12.28 13.94
C GLU A 131 6.10 -11.63 14.97
N ILE A 132 5.57 -10.90 15.95
CA ILE A 132 6.35 -10.35 17.07
C ILE A 132 7.12 -11.47 17.80
N LYS A 133 6.45 -12.58 18.12
CA LYS A 133 7.08 -13.74 18.75
C LYS A 133 8.18 -14.36 17.88
N ALA A 134 7.95 -14.44 16.57
CA ALA A 134 8.93 -14.97 15.61
C ALA A 134 10.18 -14.08 15.54
N LEU A 135 10.01 -12.75 15.50
CA LEU A 135 11.13 -11.80 15.50
C LEU A 135 11.95 -11.87 16.79
N ARG A 136 11.28 -11.94 17.96
CA ARG A 136 11.97 -12.13 19.25
C ARG A 136 12.81 -13.40 19.25
N LYS A 137 12.19 -14.52 18.85
CA LYS A 137 12.90 -15.81 18.76
C LYS A 137 14.11 -15.75 17.82
N ARG A 138 13.98 -15.04 16.68
CA ARG A 138 15.09 -14.86 15.73
C ARG A 138 16.24 -14.06 16.33
N ILE A 139 15.95 -13.01 17.11
CA ILE A 139 16.98 -12.23 17.84
C ILE A 139 17.67 -13.09 18.89
N ASP A 140 16.91 -13.90 19.64
CA ASP A 140 17.47 -14.76 20.70
C ASP A 140 18.34 -15.88 20.15
N GLN A 141 18.00 -16.44 18.98
CA GLN A 141 18.74 -17.52 18.33
C GLN A 141 20.09 -17.06 17.75
N ASP A 142 20.15 -15.86 17.19
CA ASP A 142 21.37 -15.28 16.64
C ASP A 142 21.50 -13.79 16.98
N PRO A 143 21.95 -13.45 18.20
CA PRO A 143 22.12 -12.06 18.64
C PRO A 143 23.20 -11.29 17.87
N TRP A 144 24.08 -11.97 17.16
CA TRP A 144 25.24 -11.41 16.48
C TRP A 144 25.07 -11.32 14.96
N GLN A 145 23.90 -11.68 14.41
CA GLN A 145 23.63 -11.54 12.99
C GLN A 145 23.74 -10.08 12.54
N GLN A 146 24.22 -9.88 11.34
CA GLN A 146 24.49 -8.54 10.78
C GLN A 146 23.25 -7.64 10.79
N GLU A 147 22.05 -8.24 10.62
CA GLU A 147 20.75 -7.53 10.54
C GLU A 147 20.07 -7.33 11.91
N VAL A 148 20.68 -7.75 13.02
CA VAL A 148 20.00 -7.77 14.33
C VAL A 148 19.46 -6.42 14.76
N GLN A 149 20.15 -5.33 14.43
CA GLN A 149 19.71 -3.97 14.79
C GLN A 149 18.48 -3.53 14.00
N GLU A 150 18.37 -3.96 12.75
CA GLU A 150 17.20 -3.70 11.92
C GLU A 150 16.00 -4.52 12.42
N ILE A 151 16.22 -5.80 12.74
CA ILE A 151 15.18 -6.67 13.32
C ILE A 151 14.69 -6.11 14.65
N LYS A 152 15.56 -5.59 15.52
CA LYS A 152 15.18 -4.93 16.78
C LYS A 152 14.34 -3.68 16.55
N ARG A 153 14.71 -2.84 15.58
CA ARG A 153 13.92 -1.66 15.21
C ARG A 153 12.54 -2.04 14.66
N LYS A 154 12.48 -3.04 13.76
CA LYS A 154 11.21 -3.58 13.26
C LYS A 154 10.36 -4.14 14.40
N LEU A 155 10.94 -4.91 15.31
CA LEU A 155 10.24 -5.46 16.47
C LEU A 155 9.65 -4.35 17.35
N GLN A 156 10.44 -3.35 17.71
CA GLN A 156 9.97 -2.20 18.49
C GLN A 156 8.82 -1.48 17.77
N TRP A 157 8.96 -1.23 16.47
CA TRP A 157 7.90 -0.61 15.67
C TRP A 157 6.61 -1.44 15.67
N MET A 158 6.72 -2.77 15.57
CA MET A 158 5.57 -3.67 15.64
C MET A 158 4.90 -3.67 17.02
N GLU A 159 5.69 -3.66 18.10
CA GLU A 159 5.18 -3.62 19.48
C GLU A 159 4.47 -2.30 19.79
N GLU A 160 4.96 -1.20 19.23
CA GLU A 160 4.36 0.13 19.40
C GLU A 160 3.17 0.38 18.47
N THR A 161 2.97 -0.45 17.44
CA THR A 161 1.90 -0.25 16.46
C THR A 161 0.53 -0.50 17.07
N GLU A 162 -0.27 0.55 17.12
CA GLU A 162 -1.68 0.48 17.46
C GLU A 162 -2.54 0.32 16.20
N MET A 163 -3.66 -0.36 16.39
CA MET A 163 -4.66 -0.60 15.36
C MET A 163 -6.05 -0.22 15.86
N ALA A 164 -6.92 0.24 14.98
CA ALA A 164 -8.30 0.59 15.32
C ALA A 164 -9.29 0.13 14.24
N VAL A 165 -10.50 -0.21 14.68
CA VAL A 165 -11.67 -0.38 13.80
C VAL A 165 -12.41 0.95 13.79
N VAL A 166 -12.77 1.44 12.60
CA VAL A 166 -13.51 2.69 12.42
C VAL A 166 -14.74 2.42 11.55
N VAL A 167 -15.89 2.33 12.19
CA VAL A 167 -17.18 1.98 11.57
C VAL A 167 -18.30 2.83 12.14
N SER A 168 -19.29 3.17 11.30
CA SER A 168 -20.47 3.92 11.74
C SER A 168 -21.30 3.13 12.77
N GLN A 169 -21.93 3.86 13.69
CA GLN A 169 -22.79 3.27 14.69
C GLN A 169 -24.12 2.84 14.07
N GLU A 170 -24.69 1.75 14.57
CA GLU A 170 -26.00 1.23 14.19
C GLU A 170 -26.86 0.92 15.41
N GLN A 171 -28.19 0.98 15.22
CA GLN A 171 -29.13 0.50 16.24
C GLN A 171 -28.94 -1.01 16.43
N ASN A 172 -28.93 -1.45 17.69
CA ASN A 172 -28.80 -2.88 18.05
C ASN A 172 -27.47 -3.54 17.60
N GLU A 173 -26.42 -2.76 17.27
CA GLU A 173 -25.13 -3.30 16.81
C GLU A 173 -24.55 -4.36 17.74
N ILE A 174 -24.66 -4.19 19.08
CA ILE A 174 -24.15 -5.15 20.06
C ILE A 174 -24.79 -6.53 19.85
N GLN A 175 -26.10 -6.59 19.61
CA GLN A 175 -26.79 -7.84 19.36
C GLN A 175 -26.38 -8.46 18.02
N THR A 176 -26.18 -7.64 17.00
CA THR A 176 -25.68 -8.07 15.69
C THR A 176 -24.31 -8.69 15.80
N PHE A 177 -23.37 -8.03 16.47
CA PHE A 177 -22.03 -8.56 16.66
C PHE A 177 -21.98 -9.82 17.53
N LYS A 178 -22.82 -9.91 18.57
CA LYS A 178 -22.95 -11.12 19.41
C LYS A 178 -23.39 -12.36 18.61
N LYS A 179 -24.23 -12.22 17.58
CA LYS A 179 -24.59 -13.35 16.68
C LYS A 179 -23.35 -13.94 16.00
N TRP A 180 -22.34 -13.14 15.76
CA TRP A 180 -21.05 -13.53 15.16
C TRP A 180 -19.99 -13.86 16.21
N ARG A 181 -20.35 -13.93 17.52
CA ARG A 181 -19.44 -14.12 18.64
C ARG A 181 -18.34 -13.06 18.70
N LEU A 182 -18.70 -11.83 18.34
CA LEU A 182 -17.81 -10.66 18.34
C LEU A 182 -18.30 -9.65 19.38
N ASP A 183 -17.37 -8.84 19.89
CA ASP A 183 -17.66 -7.71 20.76
C ASP A 183 -17.21 -6.42 20.07
N ILE A 184 -18.16 -5.53 19.78
CA ILE A 184 -17.91 -4.20 19.20
C ILE A 184 -17.60 -3.16 20.27
N THR A 185 -17.92 -3.44 21.54
CA THR A 185 -17.87 -2.47 22.65
C THR A 185 -16.47 -1.84 22.80
N PRO A 186 -15.35 -2.60 22.84
CA PRO A 186 -14.03 -2.00 22.99
C PRO A 186 -13.65 -1.07 21.82
N HIS A 187 -14.12 -1.40 20.61
CA HIS A 187 -13.89 -0.58 19.43
C HIS A 187 -14.71 0.71 19.46
N ARG A 188 -15.98 0.60 19.93
CA ARG A 188 -16.87 1.76 20.09
C ARG A 188 -16.33 2.71 21.13
N GLU A 189 -15.95 2.21 22.30
CA GLU A 189 -15.31 3.01 23.33
C GLU A 189 -14.03 3.72 22.83
N LYS A 190 -13.21 3.03 22.04
CA LYS A 190 -12.02 3.61 21.44
C LYS A 190 -12.37 4.77 20.50
N MET A 191 -13.41 4.63 19.66
CA MET A 191 -13.87 5.67 18.76
C MET A 191 -14.51 6.87 19.48
N GLU A 192 -15.17 6.66 20.61
CA GLU A 192 -15.81 7.71 21.39
C GLU A 192 -14.84 8.48 22.31
N LYS A 193 -13.86 7.78 22.90
CA LYS A 193 -12.92 8.34 23.88
C LYS A 193 -11.66 8.95 23.26
N ARG A 194 -11.35 8.62 21.99
CA ARG A 194 -10.13 9.06 21.29
C ARG A 194 -10.46 9.80 20.02
N GLU A 195 -9.64 10.76 19.66
CA GLU A 195 -9.69 11.46 18.37
C GLU A 195 -8.90 10.69 17.31
N LEU A 196 -9.40 9.49 16.95
CA LEU A 196 -8.70 8.54 16.06
C LEU A 196 -8.33 9.16 14.71
N ASP A 197 -9.11 10.13 14.23
CA ASP A 197 -8.84 10.86 13.00
C ASP A 197 -7.58 11.72 13.12
N LYS A 198 -7.38 12.41 14.24
CA LYS A 198 -6.16 13.20 14.49
C LYS A 198 -4.96 12.29 14.72
N GLU A 199 -5.13 11.24 15.52
CA GLU A 199 -4.06 10.28 15.79
C GLU A 199 -3.61 9.54 14.52
N PHE A 200 -4.53 9.23 13.61
CA PHE A 200 -4.17 8.59 12.34
C PHE A 200 -3.52 9.57 11.34
N LYS A 201 -3.80 10.87 11.45
CA LYS A 201 -3.13 11.91 10.65
C LYS A 201 -1.74 12.27 11.16
N ASP A 202 -1.46 12.03 12.43
CA ASP A 202 -0.16 12.28 13.03
C ASP A 202 0.89 11.32 12.46
N ALA A 203 1.91 11.86 11.78
CA ALA A 203 2.95 11.06 11.12
C ALA A 203 3.71 10.17 12.09
N ASP A 204 4.03 10.68 13.27
CA ASP A 204 4.80 9.98 14.32
C ASP A 204 3.90 9.16 15.27
N GLY A 205 2.59 9.25 15.08
CA GLY A 205 1.59 8.58 15.91
C GLY A 205 1.65 7.06 15.82
N LYS A 206 1.40 6.40 16.94
CA LYS A 206 1.42 4.93 17.06
C LYS A 206 0.21 4.24 16.41
N LEU A 207 -0.90 4.96 16.18
CA LEU A 207 -2.02 4.45 15.40
C LEU A 207 -1.61 4.39 13.93
N ARG A 208 -1.20 3.21 13.47
CA ARG A 208 -0.64 2.98 12.13
C ARG A 208 -1.54 2.17 11.20
N VAL A 209 -2.51 1.45 11.76
CA VAL A 209 -3.44 0.61 10.98
C VAL A 209 -4.88 0.90 11.36
N VAL A 210 -5.72 1.12 10.36
CA VAL A 210 -7.17 1.24 10.56
C VAL A 210 -7.93 0.26 9.68
N PHE A 211 -9.00 -0.31 10.25
CA PHE A 211 -9.94 -1.19 9.55
C PHE A 211 -11.24 -0.44 9.36
N VAL A 212 -11.65 -0.28 8.11
CA VAL A 212 -12.84 0.49 7.71
C VAL A 212 -13.71 -0.30 6.76
N CYS A 213 -14.98 0.07 6.61
CA CYS A 213 -15.83 -0.49 5.55
C CYS A 213 -16.45 0.58 4.64
N ALA A 214 -16.75 1.76 5.17
CA ALA A 214 -17.28 2.91 4.44
C ALA A 214 -16.72 4.23 5.00
N MET A 215 -16.68 4.38 6.33
CA MET A 215 -16.14 5.59 6.97
C MET A 215 -14.69 5.82 6.54
N TRP A 216 -14.33 7.07 6.33
CA TRP A 216 -13.03 7.57 5.91
C TRP A 216 -12.63 7.25 4.45
N LEU A 217 -13.45 6.51 3.70
CA LEU A 217 -13.21 6.32 2.28
C LEU A 217 -13.44 7.62 1.50
N THR A 218 -14.42 8.41 1.92
CA THR A 218 -14.74 9.73 1.37
C THR A 218 -14.56 10.83 2.42
N GLY A 219 -14.28 12.06 2.00
CA GLY A 219 -14.23 13.22 2.90
C GLY A 219 -13.10 13.26 3.93
N PHE A 220 -12.24 12.25 4.04
CA PHE A 220 -11.17 12.16 5.03
C PHE A 220 -9.79 12.31 4.40
N ASP A 221 -9.04 13.35 4.78
CA ASP A 221 -7.70 13.64 4.24
C ASP A 221 -6.61 13.12 5.18
N VAL A 222 -5.82 12.15 4.67
CA VAL A 222 -4.67 11.55 5.38
C VAL A 222 -3.46 11.51 4.46
N LYS A 223 -2.54 12.41 4.65
CA LYS A 223 -1.30 12.49 3.86
C LYS A 223 -0.35 11.31 4.14
N THR A 224 -0.37 10.81 5.38
CA THR A 224 0.52 9.73 5.86
C THR A 224 0.10 8.32 5.43
N LEU A 225 -1.08 8.16 4.80
CA LEU A 225 -1.54 6.88 4.29
C LEU A 225 -0.69 6.44 3.09
N SER A 226 0.08 5.39 3.25
CA SER A 226 0.96 4.85 2.21
C SER A 226 0.45 3.54 1.62
N CYS A 227 -0.23 2.71 2.42
CA CYS A 227 -0.71 1.40 2.01
C CYS A 227 -2.23 1.30 2.15
N LEU A 228 -2.90 1.05 1.03
CA LEU A 228 -4.35 0.86 0.97
C LEU A 228 -4.65 -0.58 0.56
N TYR A 229 -5.22 -1.36 1.48
CA TYR A 229 -5.62 -2.74 1.25
C TYR A 229 -7.11 -2.82 1.00
N ILE A 230 -7.52 -3.35 -0.14
CA ILE A 230 -8.91 -3.38 -0.57
C ILE A 230 -9.42 -4.82 -0.60
N ASP A 231 -10.35 -5.12 0.29
CA ASP A 231 -11.08 -6.39 0.38
C ASP A 231 -12.59 -6.15 0.35
N LYS A 232 -13.00 -5.26 -0.56
CA LYS A 232 -14.39 -4.87 -0.75
C LYS A 232 -14.64 -4.52 -2.22
N PRO A 233 -15.69 -5.08 -2.87
CA PRO A 233 -16.16 -4.61 -4.16
C PRO A 233 -16.57 -3.13 -4.07
N MET A 234 -16.13 -2.30 -5.00
CA MET A 234 -16.43 -0.87 -5.04
C MET A 234 -16.78 -0.42 -6.44
N LYS A 235 -17.73 0.54 -6.55
CA LYS A 235 -18.03 1.24 -7.81
C LYS A 235 -16.84 2.11 -8.22
N ALA A 236 -16.72 2.37 -9.51
CA ALA A 236 -15.64 3.17 -10.11
C ALA A 236 -15.39 4.49 -9.37
N HIS A 237 -16.43 5.25 -9.09
CA HIS A 237 -16.33 6.55 -8.41
C HIS A 237 -15.79 6.43 -6.97
N THR A 238 -16.35 5.52 -6.15
CA THR A 238 -15.89 5.29 -4.78
C THR A 238 -14.48 4.73 -4.75
N LEU A 239 -14.16 3.83 -5.70
CA LEU A 239 -12.82 3.30 -5.87
C LEU A 239 -11.81 4.42 -6.12
N MET A 240 -12.10 5.34 -7.05
CA MET A 240 -11.23 6.48 -7.34
C MET A 240 -11.06 7.39 -6.11
N GLN A 241 -12.13 7.69 -5.39
CA GLN A 241 -12.05 8.48 -4.17
C GLN A 241 -11.23 7.80 -3.08
N THR A 242 -11.34 6.47 -2.96
CA THR A 242 -10.60 5.66 -1.98
C THR A 242 -9.11 5.63 -2.32
N ILE A 243 -8.78 5.41 -3.60
CA ILE A 243 -7.39 5.37 -4.08
C ILE A 243 -6.72 6.73 -3.94
N ALA A 244 -7.45 7.82 -4.20
CA ALA A 244 -6.95 9.18 -4.03
C ALA A 244 -6.48 9.49 -2.59
N ARG A 245 -6.82 8.65 -1.60
CA ARG A 245 -6.28 8.77 -0.23
C ARG A 245 -4.82 8.34 -0.15
N ALA A 246 -4.41 7.35 -0.95
CA ALA A 246 -3.04 6.84 -0.94
C ALA A 246 -2.08 7.68 -1.80
N ASN A 247 -2.55 8.52 -2.72
CA ASN A 247 -1.70 9.30 -3.61
C ASN A 247 -1.33 10.71 -3.10
N ARG A 248 -1.72 11.08 -1.89
CA ARG A 248 -1.41 12.38 -1.29
C ARG A 248 0.08 12.53 -1.03
N VAL A 249 0.61 13.73 -1.32
CA VAL A 249 1.99 14.10 -1.03
C VAL A 249 2.18 14.28 0.47
N ALA A 250 3.23 13.66 1.01
CA ALA A 250 3.70 13.87 2.38
C ALA A 250 5.23 13.84 2.40
N GLU A 251 5.81 14.43 3.44
CA GLU A 251 7.27 14.39 3.65
C GLU A 251 7.74 12.93 3.79
N GLY A 252 8.78 12.58 3.06
CA GLY A 252 9.32 11.21 3.04
C GLY A 252 8.50 10.17 2.26
N LYS A 253 7.31 10.53 1.76
CA LYS A 253 6.46 9.64 0.97
C LYS A 253 6.73 9.84 -0.52
N SER A 254 7.19 8.79 -1.19
CA SER A 254 7.50 8.81 -2.63
C SER A 254 6.36 8.28 -3.50
N ASN A 255 5.50 7.44 -2.94
CA ASN A 255 4.40 6.78 -3.66
C ASN A 255 3.34 6.24 -2.67
N GLY A 256 2.19 5.90 -3.22
CA GLY A 256 1.16 5.12 -2.55
C GLY A 256 1.11 3.70 -3.10
N LEU A 257 0.67 2.75 -2.29
CA LEU A 257 0.52 1.35 -2.65
C LEU A 257 -0.93 0.92 -2.45
N VAL A 258 -1.51 0.36 -3.50
CA VAL A 258 -2.87 -0.20 -3.49
C VAL A 258 -2.79 -1.70 -3.65
N ILE A 259 -3.21 -2.43 -2.63
CA ILE A 259 -3.24 -3.89 -2.60
C ILE A 259 -4.69 -4.35 -2.74
N ASP A 260 -4.94 -5.17 -3.74
CA ASP A 260 -6.26 -5.66 -4.09
C ASP A 260 -6.39 -7.16 -3.83
N TYR A 261 -7.34 -7.54 -2.95
CA TYR A 261 -7.63 -8.92 -2.61
C TYR A 261 -8.83 -9.52 -3.36
N ILE A 262 -9.54 -8.70 -4.16
CA ILE A 262 -10.80 -9.11 -4.81
C ILE A 262 -10.81 -8.96 -6.34
N GLY A 263 -9.71 -8.46 -6.95
CA GLY A 263 -9.58 -8.35 -8.39
C GLY A 263 -10.35 -7.17 -9.00
N ILE A 264 -10.26 -5.98 -8.39
CA ILE A 264 -10.93 -4.76 -8.88
C ILE A 264 -10.21 -4.07 -10.06
N VAL A 265 -9.10 -4.63 -10.54
CA VAL A 265 -8.28 -4.05 -11.63
C VAL A 265 -9.10 -3.59 -12.82
N LYS A 266 -10.05 -4.42 -13.28
CA LYS A 266 -10.87 -4.09 -14.45
C LYS A 266 -11.74 -2.87 -14.17
N ALA A 267 -12.37 -2.83 -12.99
CA ALA A 267 -13.16 -1.68 -12.56
C ALA A 267 -12.30 -0.43 -12.36
N LEU A 268 -11.08 -0.60 -11.87
CA LEU A 268 -10.11 0.48 -11.69
C LEU A 268 -9.69 1.08 -13.06
N ARG A 269 -9.29 0.23 -14.00
CA ARG A 269 -8.91 0.67 -15.36
C ARG A 269 -10.06 1.37 -16.08
N GLN A 270 -11.26 0.84 -15.96
CA GLN A 270 -12.45 1.49 -16.52
C GLN A 270 -12.70 2.85 -15.86
N ALA A 271 -12.62 2.95 -14.54
CA ALA A 271 -12.80 4.19 -13.81
C ALA A 271 -11.75 5.24 -14.19
N LEU A 272 -10.50 4.81 -14.34
CA LEU A 272 -9.39 5.67 -14.76
C LEU A 272 -9.58 6.14 -16.21
N ALA A 273 -9.95 5.23 -17.12
CA ALA A 273 -10.25 5.56 -18.51
C ALA A 273 -11.42 6.55 -18.61
N ASP A 274 -12.49 6.33 -17.86
CA ASP A 274 -13.65 7.23 -17.79
C ASP A 274 -13.28 8.61 -17.21
N TYR A 275 -12.33 8.66 -16.28
CA TYR A 275 -11.87 9.92 -15.66
C TYR A 275 -10.88 10.69 -16.53
N THR A 276 -10.12 9.99 -17.38
CA THR A 276 -9.12 10.58 -18.28
C THR A 276 -9.59 10.71 -19.73
N ALA A 277 -10.76 10.14 -20.08
CA ALA A 277 -11.32 10.23 -21.42
C ALA A 277 -11.65 11.69 -21.77
N ASN A 278 -10.81 12.28 -22.60
CA ASN A 278 -11.06 13.57 -23.24
C ASN A 278 -12.17 13.40 -24.29
N PRO A 279 -13.12 14.34 -24.40
CA PRO A 279 -14.11 14.35 -25.49
C PRO A 279 -13.49 14.43 -26.89
N ASP A 280 -12.25 14.85 -27.01
CA ASP A 280 -11.56 15.11 -28.27
C ASP A 280 -10.71 13.93 -28.82
N GLY A 281 -10.95 12.68 -28.41
CA GLY A 281 -10.39 11.49 -29.06
C GLY A 281 -8.85 11.35 -29.00
N GLY A 282 -8.21 11.99 -28.05
CA GLY A 282 -6.80 11.77 -27.73
C GLY A 282 -6.61 10.41 -27.06
N ASP A 283 -5.60 9.70 -27.49
CA ASP A 283 -5.14 8.36 -27.08
C ASP A 283 -5.41 8.07 -25.60
N GLY A 284 -6.19 7.01 -25.35
CA GLY A 284 -6.79 6.69 -24.06
C GLY A 284 -5.81 6.85 -22.89
N GLY A 285 -6.23 7.65 -21.91
CA GLY A 285 -5.39 8.08 -20.79
C GLY A 285 -4.60 6.93 -20.18
N ASN A 286 -3.30 7.14 -20.06
CA ASN A 286 -2.39 6.18 -19.44
C ASN A 286 -2.86 5.87 -18.02
N ASP A 287 -2.94 4.57 -17.70
CA ASP A 287 -3.19 4.04 -16.37
C ASP A 287 -2.18 4.68 -15.38
N PRO A 288 -2.61 5.48 -14.38
CA PRO A 288 -1.70 6.10 -13.43
C PRO A 288 -1.17 5.10 -12.39
N THR A 289 -1.63 3.85 -12.43
CA THR A 289 -1.13 2.79 -11.58
C THR A 289 0.03 2.08 -12.27
N VAL A 290 1.19 2.09 -11.63
CA VAL A 290 2.33 1.30 -12.06
C VAL A 290 2.10 -0.13 -11.61
N ASN A 291 2.12 -1.08 -12.55
CA ASN A 291 2.01 -2.49 -12.26
C ASN A 291 3.24 -2.96 -11.47
N LYS A 292 3.11 -4.02 -10.68
CA LYS A 292 4.20 -4.60 -9.88
C LYS A 292 5.38 -5.03 -10.75
N GLU A 293 5.10 -5.63 -11.92
CA GLU A 293 6.14 -6.00 -12.89
C GLU A 293 6.91 -4.78 -13.38
N GLU A 294 6.23 -3.67 -13.56
CA GLU A 294 6.86 -2.40 -13.93
C GLU A 294 7.67 -1.80 -12.78
N LEU A 295 7.23 -1.95 -11.52
CA LEU A 295 8.02 -1.58 -10.35
C LEU A 295 9.33 -2.38 -10.29
N ILE A 296 9.27 -3.70 -10.47
CA ILE A 296 10.44 -4.57 -10.50
C ILE A 296 11.39 -4.14 -11.64
N LYS A 297 10.84 -3.88 -12.83
CA LYS A 297 11.60 -3.40 -13.98
C LYS A 297 12.28 -2.07 -13.69
N ASN A 298 11.57 -1.10 -13.11
CA ASN A 298 12.12 0.21 -12.74
C ASN A 298 13.26 0.09 -11.73
N VAL A 299 13.14 -0.83 -10.75
CA VAL A 299 14.23 -1.12 -9.81
C VAL A 299 15.47 -1.66 -10.52
N TRP A 300 15.30 -2.60 -11.45
CA TRP A 300 16.38 -3.12 -12.27
C TRP A 300 17.03 -2.03 -13.15
N GLU A 301 16.24 -1.17 -13.77
CA GLU A 301 16.74 -0.06 -14.60
C GLU A 301 17.58 0.93 -13.76
N ILE A 302 17.16 1.23 -12.53
CA ILE A 302 17.92 2.11 -11.63
C ILE A 302 19.23 1.44 -11.20
N ILE A 303 19.21 0.14 -10.87
CA ILE A 303 20.42 -0.62 -10.53
C ILE A 303 21.39 -0.58 -11.72
N ALA A 304 20.92 -0.91 -12.93
CA ALA A 304 21.74 -0.90 -14.13
C ALA A 304 22.32 0.50 -14.45
N THR A 305 21.50 1.54 -14.26
CA THR A 305 21.96 2.93 -14.43
C THR A 305 23.02 3.30 -13.44
N ALA A 306 22.86 2.92 -12.17
CA ALA A 306 23.87 3.17 -11.13
C ALA A 306 25.16 2.38 -11.36
N GLU A 307 25.09 1.13 -11.84
CA GLU A 307 26.25 0.32 -12.23
C GLU A 307 27.00 0.97 -13.39
N THR A 308 26.30 1.36 -14.46
CA THR A 308 26.89 2.06 -15.62
C THR A 308 27.57 3.35 -15.19
N PHE A 309 26.91 4.13 -14.32
CA PHE A 309 27.46 5.36 -13.79
C PHE A 309 28.75 5.15 -12.97
N LEU A 310 28.81 4.11 -12.14
CA LEU A 310 30.00 3.73 -11.38
C LEU A 310 31.13 3.28 -12.31
N HIS A 311 30.80 2.46 -13.32
CA HIS A 311 31.76 2.02 -14.35
C HIS A 311 32.40 3.20 -15.09
N GLU A 312 31.63 4.20 -15.51
CA GLU A 312 32.12 5.44 -16.10
C GLU A 312 33.07 6.23 -15.17
N LYS A 313 32.97 6.00 -13.86
CA LYS A 313 33.89 6.57 -12.85
C LYS A 313 35.02 5.61 -12.46
N CYS A 314 35.28 4.60 -13.30
CA CYS A 314 36.33 3.60 -13.09
C CYS A 314 36.15 2.78 -11.80
N PHE A 315 34.91 2.49 -11.41
CA PHE A 315 34.58 1.64 -10.27
C PHE A 315 33.64 0.51 -10.69
N GLU A 316 34.05 -0.73 -10.44
CA GLU A 316 33.26 -1.91 -10.72
C GLU A 316 32.47 -2.33 -9.47
N LEU A 317 31.13 -2.28 -9.54
CA LEU A 317 30.28 -2.66 -8.42
C LEU A 317 30.47 -4.13 -8.02
N GLN A 318 30.76 -5.00 -9.01
CA GLN A 318 30.98 -6.43 -8.78
C GLN A 318 32.20 -6.70 -7.89
N GLU A 319 33.27 -5.90 -8.00
CA GLU A 319 34.44 -6.00 -7.12
C GLU A 319 34.04 -5.81 -5.64
N LEU A 320 33.15 -4.87 -5.36
CA LEU A 320 32.66 -4.62 -4.00
C LEU A 320 31.75 -5.75 -3.50
N ILE A 321 30.93 -6.34 -4.38
CA ILE A 321 30.03 -7.45 -4.03
C ILE A 321 30.84 -8.70 -3.65
N ASP A 322 31.90 -8.99 -4.40
CA ASP A 322 32.72 -10.21 -4.23
C ASP A 322 33.82 -10.07 -3.17
N ALA A 323 34.12 -8.84 -2.73
CA ALA A 323 35.18 -8.57 -1.78
C ALA A 323 34.97 -9.17 -0.39
N MET A 324 36.05 -9.58 0.27
CA MET A 324 36.05 -10.00 1.68
C MET A 324 36.05 -8.78 2.64
N SER A 325 35.67 -9.01 3.90
CA SER A 325 35.35 -7.94 4.88
C SER A 325 36.37 -6.80 4.99
N PHE A 326 37.68 -7.08 4.93
CA PHE A 326 38.71 -6.04 4.99
C PHE A 326 38.88 -5.26 3.67
N GLU A 327 38.69 -5.94 2.54
CA GLU A 327 38.78 -5.32 1.22
C GLU A 327 37.60 -4.42 0.94
N LYS A 328 36.40 -4.77 1.44
CA LYS A 328 35.18 -3.96 1.30
C LYS A 328 35.38 -2.51 1.77
N LEU A 329 36.01 -2.32 2.93
CA LEU A 329 36.22 -0.97 3.45
C LEU A 329 37.13 -0.13 2.56
N SER A 330 38.17 -0.75 1.98
CA SER A 330 39.07 -0.09 1.03
C SER A 330 38.36 0.29 -0.26
N LEU A 331 37.52 -0.62 -0.79
CA LEU A 331 36.73 -0.39 -2.00
C LEU A 331 35.64 0.67 -1.80
N LEU A 332 34.96 0.70 -0.64
CA LEU A 332 34.00 1.74 -0.31
C LEU A 332 34.65 3.12 -0.29
N LYS A 333 35.84 3.27 0.34
CA LYS A 333 36.60 4.52 0.32
C LYS A 333 37.05 4.91 -1.08
N LYS A 334 37.46 3.93 -1.91
CA LYS A 334 37.79 4.17 -3.33
C LYS A 334 36.59 4.71 -4.08
N ALA A 335 35.42 4.07 -3.96
CA ALA A 335 34.18 4.52 -4.58
C ALA A 335 33.75 5.92 -4.12
N ALA A 336 33.78 6.18 -2.81
CA ALA A 336 33.47 7.49 -2.25
C ALA A 336 34.40 8.60 -2.78
N ASN A 337 35.70 8.34 -2.84
CA ASN A 337 36.66 9.30 -3.38
C ASN A 337 36.37 9.62 -4.87
N GLN A 338 36.08 8.61 -5.69
CA GLN A 338 35.77 8.81 -7.11
C GLN A 338 34.49 9.60 -7.32
N LEU A 339 33.49 9.37 -6.46
CA LEU A 339 32.18 10.06 -6.53
C LEU A 339 32.27 11.49 -5.96
N CYS A 340 33.16 11.75 -5.01
CA CYS A 340 33.34 13.06 -4.41
C CYS A 340 34.27 14.01 -5.21
N ASP A 341 34.87 13.56 -6.32
CA ASP A 341 35.71 14.40 -7.18
C ASP A 341 34.97 15.65 -7.70
N LYS A 342 33.66 15.51 -7.96
CA LYS A 342 32.78 16.64 -8.32
C LYS A 342 31.48 16.59 -7.55
N ILE A 343 30.96 17.74 -7.12
CA ILE A 343 29.70 17.86 -6.40
C ILE A 343 28.54 17.29 -7.22
N GLU A 344 28.55 17.48 -8.54
CA GLU A 344 27.53 16.99 -9.47
C GLU A 344 27.53 15.45 -9.55
N THR A 345 28.70 14.83 -9.57
CA THR A 345 28.86 13.37 -9.60
C THR A 345 28.28 12.75 -8.33
N ARG A 346 28.63 13.30 -7.17
CA ARG A 346 28.07 12.89 -5.89
C ARG A 346 26.54 13.03 -5.87
N LYS A 347 26.00 14.18 -6.27
CA LYS A 347 24.55 14.43 -6.32
C LYS A 347 23.83 13.43 -7.23
N SER A 348 24.37 13.14 -8.41
CA SER A 348 23.79 12.18 -9.35
C SER A 348 23.72 10.78 -8.75
N PHE A 349 24.81 10.28 -8.17
CA PHE A 349 24.81 8.99 -7.50
C PHE A 349 23.84 8.94 -6.31
N CYS A 350 23.83 9.96 -5.45
CA CYS A 350 22.87 10.06 -4.35
C CYS A 350 21.43 10.03 -4.84
N THR A 351 21.12 10.60 -6.00
CA THR A 351 19.79 10.53 -6.61
C THR A 351 19.43 9.09 -6.99
N PHE A 352 20.33 8.36 -7.65
CA PHE A 352 20.10 6.94 -8.00
C PHE A 352 19.91 6.09 -6.74
N ALA A 353 20.80 6.20 -5.78
CA ALA A 353 20.75 5.44 -4.53
C ALA A 353 19.46 5.72 -3.73
N THR A 354 19.12 7.00 -3.54
CA THR A 354 17.90 7.37 -2.81
C THR A 354 16.62 6.93 -3.53
N THR A 355 16.60 6.98 -4.87
CA THR A 355 15.47 6.50 -5.67
C THR A 355 15.33 4.99 -5.56
N LEU A 356 16.44 4.25 -5.67
CA LEU A 356 16.48 2.81 -5.47
C LEU A 356 15.93 2.42 -4.08
N LEU A 357 16.44 3.04 -3.02
CA LEU A 357 16.02 2.75 -1.64
C LEU A 357 14.55 3.08 -1.40
N LYS A 358 14.02 4.11 -2.07
CA LYS A 358 12.59 4.45 -2.00
C LYS A 358 11.71 3.38 -2.67
N LEU A 359 12.07 2.91 -3.86
CA LEU A 359 11.31 1.89 -4.59
C LEU A 359 11.46 0.50 -3.97
N TRP A 360 12.65 0.19 -3.44
CA TRP A 360 12.94 -1.09 -2.77
C TRP A 360 11.97 -1.45 -1.67
N LYS A 361 11.46 -0.46 -0.94
CA LYS A 361 10.50 -0.64 0.16
C LYS A 361 9.18 -1.28 -0.28
N TYR A 362 8.85 -1.20 -1.56
CA TYR A 362 7.57 -1.69 -2.11
C TYR A 362 7.70 -3.03 -2.83
N LEU A 363 8.90 -3.63 -2.83
CA LEU A 363 9.12 -4.98 -3.33
C LEU A 363 8.82 -6.01 -2.25
N ASP A 364 8.09 -7.07 -2.63
CA ASP A 364 7.95 -8.24 -1.78
C ASP A 364 9.24 -9.04 -1.70
N ARG A 365 9.43 -9.78 -0.62
CA ARG A 365 10.58 -10.70 -0.47
C ARG A 365 10.68 -11.73 -1.58
N GLU A 366 9.53 -12.16 -2.13
CA GLU A 366 9.45 -13.15 -3.20
C GLU A 366 9.93 -12.61 -4.55
N ASP A 367 9.89 -11.30 -4.76
CA ASP A 367 10.32 -10.65 -6.00
C ASP A 367 11.80 -10.24 -5.98
N ILE A 368 12.40 -10.23 -4.80
CA ILE A 368 13.79 -9.84 -4.61
C ILE A 368 14.69 -11.06 -4.87
N THR A 369 15.38 -11.03 -6.00
CA THR A 369 16.41 -12.01 -6.29
C THR A 369 17.64 -11.75 -5.44
N GLU A 370 18.48 -12.79 -5.25
CA GLU A 370 19.73 -12.66 -4.51
C GLU A 370 20.69 -11.64 -5.15
N ASP A 371 20.72 -11.59 -6.48
CA ASP A 371 21.52 -10.63 -7.25
C ASP A 371 21.04 -9.19 -7.03
N MET A 372 19.72 -8.94 -7.12
CA MET A 372 19.14 -7.61 -6.79
C MET A 372 19.54 -7.16 -5.40
N ARG A 373 19.47 -8.07 -4.42
CA ARG A 373 19.80 -7.76 -3.02
C ARG A 373 21.26 -7.38 -2.88
N LYS A 374 22.17 -8.19 -3.43
CA LYS A 374 23.62 -7.93 -3.38
C LYS A 374 23.98 -6.57 -4.00
N LYS A 375 23.42 -6.27 -5.17
CA LYS A 375 23.65 -5.00 -5.86
C LYS A 375 23.08 -3.81 -5.08
N LYS A 376 21.85 -3.91 -4.59
CA LYS A 376 21.24 -2.88 -3.75
C LYS A 376 22.07 -2.64 -2.48
N ASP A 377 22.50 -3.71 -1.78
CA ASP A 377 23.27 -3.58 -0.54
C ASP A 377 24.63 -2.92 -0.79
N ALA A 378 25.30 -3.22 -1.91
CA ALA A 378 26.54 -2.58 -2.32
C ALA A 378 26.33 -1.09 -2.64
N LEU A 379 25.29 -0.73 -3.40
CA LEU A 379 24.94 0.66 -3.71
C LEU A 379 24.56 1.46 -2.45
N GLU A 380 23.83 0.84 -1.53
CA GLU A 380 23.50 1.45 -0.23
C GLU A 380 24.73 1.66 0.64
N ALA A 381 25.68 0.72 0.63
CA ALA A 381 26.93 0.86 1.38
C ALA A 381 27.77 2.03 0.86
N ILE A 382 27.88 2.19 -0.47
CA ILE A 382 28.55 3.36 -1.07
C ILE A 382 27.83 4.65 -0.69
N TYR A 383 26.49 4.66 -0.73
CA TYR A 383 25.69 5.84 -0.37
C TYR A 383 25.88 6.27 1.09
N LYS A 384 26.04 5.31 2.00
CA LYS A 384 26.29 5.59 3.44
C LYS A 384 27.70 6.11 3.71
N GLU A 385 28.65 5.85 2.83
CA GLU A 385 30.05 6.35 2.95
C GLU A 385 30.22 7.77 2.39
N LEU A 386 29.29 8.26 1.57
CA LEU A 386 29.24 9.60 0.97
C LEU A 386 28.68 10.68 1.90
#